data_c7ceffb6a5b6598113a90e36a3854012
#
_entry.id   c7ceffb6a5b6598113a90e36a3854012
#
_cell.length_a   1.000
_cell.length_b   1.000
_cell.length_c   1.000
_cell.angle_alpha   90.00
_cell.angle_beta   90.00
_cell.angle_gamma   90.00
#
_symmetry.space_group_name_H-M   'P 1'
#
loop_
_entity.id
_entity.type
_entity.pdbx_description
1 polymer ?
#
loop_
_entity_poly.entity_id
_entity_poly.type
_entity_poly.pdbx_seq_one_letter_code
_entity_poly.pdbx_strand_id
1 'polypeptide(L)'
;MSDEKSSPAVAEDSDPESDADHEELEFLEHDPSVSAAAPGGATAGLDGGAAAPPVVPIVVPIVGTSIPPEQAVELLSKVNLFAGLQPTYLRRIAGLGLEEIHPANALIFAEGAQGDKVYLILSGSVRISRNVPGMGEEALAVLRAGTYFGEMALIDDFPRSADARAHEDCRLFVIRKEDLADLLFVDRDLAYDLLWSFVRTLSSRLRETNDKMTFLAVTNRF
;
A
#
# COMPACT_ATOMS: atom_id res chain seq x y z
N MET A 1 -8.62 -77.65 -10.44
CA MET A 1 -8.72 -77.03 -11.75
C MET A 1 -8.51 -75.53 -11.49
N SER A 2 -7.29 -75.05 -11.36
CA SER A 2 -6.29 -74.73 -12.38
C SER A 2 -6.84 -73.65 -13.31
N ASP A 3 -6.44 -72.36 -13.08
CA ASP A 3 -5.87 -71.56 -14.14
C ASP A 3 -5.13 -70.34 -13.59
N GLU A 4 -3.91 -70.44 -13.74
CA GLU A 4 -2.82 -69.46 -13.67
C GLU A 4 -2.91 -68.57 -14.89
N LYS A 5 -2.85 -67.23 -14.72
CA LYS A 5 -2.41 -66.32 -15.80
C LYS A 5 -1.81 -65.03 -15.22
N SER A 6 -0.50 -65.03 -15.08
CA SER A 6 0.39 -64.17 -15.93
C SER A 6 0.18 -62.66 -15.83
N SER A 7 1.02 -62.08 -15.00
CA SER A 7 1.37 -60.64 -14.97
C SER A 7 2.26 -60.31 -16.19
N PRO A 8 2.08 -59.19 -16.87
CA PRO A 8 3.13 -58.66 -17.73
C PRO A 8 3.94 -57.56 -17.03
N ALA A 9 5.20 -57.57 -17.35
CA ALA A 9 6.26 -56.71 -16.90
C ALA A 9 5.98 -55.22 -17.13
N VAL A 10 6.32 -54.41 -16.10
CA VAL A 10 6.43 -52.99 -16.20
C VAL A 10 7.76 -52.66 -16.86
N ALA A 11 7.73 -51.96 -18.01
CA ALA A 11 8.87 -51.38 -18.64
C ALA A 11 9.29 -50.14 -17.87
N GLU A 12 10.55 -50.07 -17.49
CA GLU A 12 11.22 -48.88 -17.02
C GLU A 12 11.34 -47.90 -18.18
N ASP A 13 10.61 -46.80 -18.10
CA ASP A 13 10.77 -45.66 -18.99
C ASP A 13 11.62 -44.62 -18.25
N SER A 14 12.83 -44.47 -18.74
CA SER A 14 13.83 -43.50 -18.28
C SER A 14 13.44 -42.11 -18.79
N ASP A 15 12.97 -41.24 -17.87
CA ASP A 15 12.80 -39.82 -18.16
C ASP A 15 14.18 -39.13 -18.27
N PRO A 16 14.41 -38.33 -19.30
CA PRO A 16 15.59 -37.49 -19.39
C PRO A 16 15.45 -36.29 -18.44
N GLU A 17 16.47 -36.10 -17.62
CA GLU A 17 16.69 -34.91 -16.82
C GLU A 17 16.61 -33.65 -17.68
N SER A 18 15.59 -32.86 -17.40
CA SER A 18 15.45 -31.51 -17.90
C SER A 18 16.23 -30.59 -16.95
N ASP A 19 17.44 -30.23 -17.36
CA ASP A 19 18.20 -29.10 -16.81
C ASP A 19 17.37 -27.82 -16.97
N ALA A 20 16.67 -27.45 -15.92
CA ALA A 20 16.07 -26.14 -15.80
C ALA A 20 17.09 -25.21 -15.13
N ASP A 21 17.66 -24.35 -15.93
CA ASP A 21 18.49 -23.22 -15.51
C ASP A 21 17.84 -22.45 -14.37
N HIS A 22 18.37 -22.62 -13.17
CA HIS A 22 18.13 -21.72 -12.06
C HIS A 22 18.92 -20.45 -12.33
N GLU A 23 18.31 -19.45 -12.94
CA GLU A 23 18.80 -18.09 -12.85
C GLU A 23 18.70 -17.64 -11.38
N GLU A 24 19.83 -17.69 -10.69
CA GLU A 24 20.03 -17.02 -9.42
C GLU A 24 19.82 -15.52 -9.63
N LEU A 25 18.73 -14.98 -9.08
CA LEU A 25 18.56 -13.55 -8.91
C LEU A 25 19.59 -13.10 -7.85
N GLU A 26 20.74 -12.61 -8.29
CA GLU A 26 21.67 -11.88 -7.43
C GLU A 26 20.98 -10.67 -6.82
N PHE A 27 20.65 -10.78 -5.55
CA PHE A 27 20.35 -9.62 -4.72
C PHE A 27 21.64 -8.80 -4.58
N LEU A 28 21.66 -7.63 -5.21
CA LEU A 28 22.71 -6.63 -5.01
C LEU A 28 22.71 -6.21 -3.54
N GLU A 29 23.66 -6.76 -2.80
CA GLU A 29 23.99 -6.31 -1.44
C GLU A 29 24.44 -4.85 -1.51
N HIS A 30 23.74 -4.00 -0.78
CA HIS A 30 24.08 -2.59 -0.65
C HIS A 30 25.25 -2.44 0.31
N ASP A 31 26.43 -2.10 -0.22
CA ASP A 31 27.66 -1.85 0.54
C ASP A 31 27.55 -0.47 1.27
N PRO A 32 27.59 -0.42 2.61
CA PRO A 32 27.45 0.82 3.37
C PRO A 32 28.77 1.63 3.51
N SER A 33 29.82 1.38 2.73
CA SER A 33 31.15 1.96 2.94
C SER A 33 31.53 3.11 1.98
N VAL A 34 30.58 3.86 1.40
CA VAL A 34 30.95 5.07 0.66
C VAL A 34 30.96 6.29 1.61
N SER A 35 32.13 6.48 2.20
CA SER A 35 32.49 7.64 3.00
C SER A 35 32.47 8.92 2.17
N ALA A 36 31.76 9.94 2.68
CA ALA A 36 31.70 11.28 2.14
C ALA A 36 33.06 11.99 2.24
N ALA A 37 33.64 12.36 1.12
CA ALA A 37 34.69 13.36 1.05
C ALA A 37 34.06 14.70 0.62
N ALA A 38 34.16 15.70 1.51
CA ALA A 38 33.82 17.08 1.19
C ALA A 38 34.93 17.75 0.39
N PRO A 39 34.63 18.52 -0.64
CA PRO A 39 35.53 19.55 -1.18
C PRO A 39 35.10 20.94 -0.72
N GLY A 40 36.11 21.68 -0.25
CA GLY A 40 35.98 23.05 0.18
C GLY A 40 35.72 24.06 -0.91
N GLY A 41 35.17 25.14 -0.48
CA GLY A 41 35.12 26.52 -0.85
C GLY A 41 35.30 26.94 -2.32
N ALA A 42 34.23 27.57 -2.88
CA ALA A 42 34.34 28.70 -3.77
C ALA A 42 33.07 29.52 -3.65
N THR A 43 33.22 30.74 -3.12
CA THR A 43 32.21 31.80 -3.14
C THR A 43 32.07 32.34 -4.55
N ALA A 44 30.90 32.18 -5.18
CA ALA A 44 30.48 32.98 -6.30
C ALA A 44 28.99 33.31 -6.11
N GLY A 45 28.73 34.61 -5.82
CA GLY A 45 27.38 35.15 -5.73
C GLY A 45 26.67 35.06 -7.08
N LEU A 46 25.48 34.53 -7.09
CA LEU A 46 24.46 34.76 -8.09
C LEU A 46 23.13 34.92 -7.37
N ASP A 47 22.65 36.14 -7.33
CA ASP A 47 21.26 36.49 -7.07
C ASP A 47 20.36 35.72 -8.03
N GLY A 48 19.75 34.70 -7.54
CA GLY A 48 18.66 33.93 -8.15
C GLY A 48 17.62 33.74 -7.09
N GLY A 49 16.65 34.61 -6.97
CA GLY A 49 15.52 34.51 -6.05
C GLY A 49 14.73 33.20 -6.34
N ALA A 50 15.17 32.10 -5.76
CA ALA A 50 14.35 30.90 -5.67
C ALA A 50 13.19 31.23 -4.73
N ALA A 51 11.98 31.36 -5.29
CA ALA A 51 10.77 31.46 -4.50
C ALA A 51 10.76 30.31 -3.49
N ALA A 52 10.68 30.64 -2.21
CA ALA A 52 10.51 29.64 -1.18
C ALA A 52 9.31 28.76 -1.54
N PRO A 53 9.42 27.43 -1.38
CA PRO A 53 8.28 26.53 -1.65
C PRO A 53 7.09 27.03 -0.83
N PRO A 54 5.87 26.98 -1.41
CA PRO A 54 4.68 27.43 -0.71
C PRO A 54 4.58 26.69 0.64
N VAL A 55 4.55 27.46 1.72
CA VAL A 55 4.32 26.91 3.07
C VAL A 55 2.91 26.34 3.05
N VAL A 56 2.79 25.05 2.81
CA VAL A 56 1.51 24.35 2.93
C VAL A 56 1.17 24.35 4.42
N PRO A 57 0.07 24.96 4.85
CA PRO A 57 -0.29 24.95 6.25
C PRO A 57 -0.45 23.49 6.69
N ILE A 58 0.27 23.10 7.74
CA ILE A 58 0.06 21.84 8.42
C ILE A 58 -1.30 21.95 9.09
N VAL A 59 -2.33 21.49 8.41
CA VAL A 59 -3.67 21.39 9.00
C VAL A 59 -3.62 20.21 9.94
N VAL A 60 -3.60 20.49 11.24
CA VAL A 60 -3.70 19.44 12.25
C VAL A 60 -5.07 18.78 12.07
N PRO A 61 -5.15 17.46 11.84
CA PRO A 61 -6.44 16.79 11.73
C PRO A 61 -7.21 17.00 13.02
N ILE A 62 -8.49 17.27 12.90
CA ILE A 62 -9.39 17.22 14.07
C ILE A 62 -9.53 15.74 14.40
N VAL A 63 -8.79 15.28 15.41
CA VAL A 63 -8.94 13.92 15.94
C VAL A 63 -10.36 13.83 16.51
N GLY A 64 -11.21 13.10 15.81
CA GLY A 64 -12.60 12.93 16.17
C GLY A 64 -12.76 12.05 17.40
N THR A 65 -13.92 12.14 17.97
CA THR A 65 -14.41 11.24 19.01
C THR A 65 -14.48 9.81 18.46
N SER A 66 -14.25 8.82 19.31
CA SER A 66 -14.48 7.41 18.96
C SER A 66 -15.86 7.25 18.33
N ILE A 67 -15.93 6.70 17.11
CA ILE A 67 -17.20 6.39 16.45
C ILE A 67 -17.93 5.35 17.30
N PRO A 68 -19.25 5.48 17.55
CA PRO A 68 -20.01 4.43 18.22
C PRO A 68 -19.76 3.07 17.55
N PRO A 69 -19.50 1.99 18.30
CA PRO A 69 -19.06 0.71 17.74
C PRO A 69 -19.98 0.14 16.65
N GLU A 70 -21.29 0.31 16.79
CA GLU A 70 -22.26 -0.16 15.80
C GLU A 70 -22.18 0.63 14.48
N GLN A 71 -22.01 1.94 14.57
CA GLN A 71 -21.82 2.78 13.41
C GLN A 71 -20.48 2.52 12.74
N ALA A 72 -19.41 2.29 13.53
CA ALA A 72 -18.11 1.93 13.00
C ALA A 72 -18.17 0.60 12.24
N VAL A 73 -18.86 -0.41 12.76
CA VAL A 73 -19.06 -1.70 12.08
C VAL A 73 -19.76 -1.52 10.74
N GLU A 74 -20.83 -0.72 10.69
CA GLU A 74 -21.54 -0.44 9.44
C GLU A 74 -20.64 0.26 8.41
N LEU A 75 -19.86 1.24 8.82
CA LEU A 75 -18.95 1.97 7.94
C LEU A 75 -17.80 1.07 7.47
N LEU A 76 -17.20 0.30 8.35
CA LEU A 76 -16.11 -0.61 8.03
C LEU A 76 -16.55 -1.74 7.09
N SER A 77 -17.78 -2.24 7.22
CA SER A 77 -18.30 -3.27 6.31
C SER A 77 -18.38 -2.82 4.84
N LYS A 78 -18.42 -1.50 4.59
CA LYS A 78 -18.43 -0.91 3.25
C LYS A 78 -17.05 -0.73 2.66
N VAL A 79 -15.99 -0.89 3.46
CA VAL A 79 -14.60 -0.78 2.99
C VAL A 79 -14.17 -2.11 2.38
N ASN A 80 -13.65 -2.06 1.16
CA ASN A 80 -13.26 -3.25 0.39
C ASN A 80 -12.33 -4.20 1.15
N LEU A 81 -11.46 -3.66 2.00
CA LEU A 81 -10.53 -4.44 2.81
C LEU A 81 -11.25 -5.39 3.77
N PHE A 82 -12.40 -5.00 4.27
CA PHE A 82 -13.16 -5.74 5.29
C PHE A 82 -14.44 -6.38 4.73
N ALA A 83 -14.63 -6.29 3.42
CA ALA A 83 -15.78 -6.89 2.77
C ALA A 83 -15.81 -8.41 2.99
N GLY A 84 -16.90 -8.90 3.57
CA GLY A 84 -17.08 -10.33 3.88
C GLY A 84 -16.55 -10.80 5.22
N LEU A 85 -15.91 -9.93 6.03
CA LEU A 85 -15.54 -10.25 7.39
C LEU A 85 -16.80 -10.40 8.29
N GLN A 86 -16.70 -11.31 9.26
CA GLN A 86 -17.77 -11.48 10.25
C GLN A 86 -17.94 -10.21 11.12
N PRO A 87 -19.15 -9.89 11.56
CA PRO A 87 -19.43 -8.73 12.41
C PRO A 87 -18.62 -8.70 13.71
N THR A 88 -18.26 -9.85 14.24
CA THR A 88 -17.38 -9.99 15.42
C THR A 88 -15.99 -9.44 15.18
N TYR A 89 -15.42 -9.68 14.01
CA TYR A 89 -14.12 -9.14 13.60
C TYR A 89 -14.19 -7.64 13.35
N LEU A 90 -15.25 -7.17 12.69
CA LEU A 90 -15.47 -5.75 12.46
C LEU A 90 -15.57 -4.95 13.77
N ARG A 91 -16.22 -5.50 14.79
CA ARG A 91 -16.28 -4.85 16.13
C ARG A 91 -14.89 -4.75 16.77
N ARG A 92 -14.06 -5.77 16.65
CA ARG A 92 -12.69 -5.74 17.19
C ARG A 92 -11.84 -4.71 16.47
N ILE A 93 -11.92 -4.67 15.13
CA ILE A 93 -11.22 -3.65 14.32
C ILE A 93 -11.74 -2.25 14.63
N ALA A 94 -13.05 -2.09 14.79
CA ALA A 94 -13.66 -0.82 15.15
C ALA A 94 -13.14 -0.25 16.48
N GLY A 95 -12.75 -1.12 17.41
CA GLY A 95 -12.15 -0.73 18.69
C GLY A 95 -10.70 -0.22 18.60
N LEU A 96 -10.02 -0.44 17.48
CA LEU A 96 -8.61 -0.04 17.31
C LEU A 96 -8.44 1.37 16.75
N GLY A 97 -9.41 1.85 15.99
CA GLY A 97 -9.24 3.07 15.21
C GLY A 97 -9.97 4.27 15.77
N LEU A 98 -9.54 5.42 15.27
CA LEU A 98 -10.13 6.73 15.58
C LEU A 98 -10.56 7.39 14.26
N GLU A 99 -11.55 8.28 14.36
CA GLU A 99 -11.93 9.12 13.24
C GLU A 99 -11.02 10.36 13.18
N GLU A 100 -10.49 10.64 11.99
CA GLU A 100 -9.81 11.89 11.67
C GLU A 100 -10.60 12.63 10.57
N ILE A 101 -10.77 13.95 10.75
CA ILE A 101 -11.42 14.82 9.76
C ILE A 101 -10.34 15.70 9.13
N HIS A 102 -10.25 15.65 7.81
CA HIS A 102 -9.30 16.42 7.03
C HIS A 102 -10.06 17.33 6.05
N PRO A 103 -9.87 18.66 6.13
CA PRO A 103 -10.46 19.57 5.17
C PRO A 103 -9.82 19.42 3.79
N ALA A 104 -10.52 19.88 2.76
CA ALA A 104 -10.04 19.87 1.40
C ALA A 104 -8.63 20.45 1.29
N ASN A 105 -7.78 19.82 0.48
CA ASN A 105 -6.36 20.14 0.26
C ASN A 105 -5.42 19.90 1.46
N ALA A 106 -5.89 19.42 2.61
CA ALA A 106 -5.03 19.05 3.72
C ALA A 106 -4.09 17.90 3.33
N LEU A 107 -2.81 18.03 3.69
CA LEU A 107 -1.84 16.95 3.56
C LEU A 107 -2.07 15.95 4.70
N ILE A 108 -2.29 14.68 4.34
CA ILE A 108 -2.47 13.59 5.31
C ILE A 108 -1.12 13.00 5.67
N PHE A 109 -0.31 12.69 4.67
CA PHE A 109 1.10 12.36 4.82
C PHE A 109 1.89 12.64 3.54
N ALA A 110 3.19 12.85 3.68
CA ALA A 110 4.10 13.10 2.56
C ALA A 110 4.82 11.82 2.11
N GLU A 111 5.22 11.77 0.83
CA GLU A 111 6.16 10.80 0.30
C GLU A 111 7.44 10.79 1.14
N GLY A 112 8.02 9.62 1.40
CA GLY A 112 9.23 9.46 2.21
C GLY A 112 9.01 9.52 3.73
N ALA A 113 7.82 9.90 4.22
CA ALA A 113 7.51 9.87 5.64
C ALA A 113 7.42 8.43 6.16
N GLN A 114 7.71 8.24 7.46
CA GLN A 114 7.52 6.94 8.11
C GLN A 114 6.03 6.58 8.18
N GLY A 115 5.70 5.35 7.81
CA GLY A 115 4.32 4.86 7.79
C GLY A 115 3.97 4.06 9.03
N ASP A 116 3.16 4.63 9.93
CA ASP A 116 2.70 4.01 11.17
C ASP A 116 1.19 3.81 11.25
N LYS A 117 0.45 4.20 10.21
CA LYS A 117 -1.02 4.18 10.16
C LYS A 117 -1.53 3.69 8.83
N VAL A 118 -2.71 3.07 8.84
CA VAL A 118 -3.55 2.82 7.68
C VAL A 118 -4.82 3.67 7.78
N TYR A 119 -5.30 4.12 6.65
CA TYR A 119 -6.43 5.04 6.54
C TYR A 119 -7.53 4.44 5.68
N LEU A 120 -8.75 4.44 6.20
CA LEU A 120 -9.95 3.99 5.50
C LEU A 120 -10.84 5.20 5.25
N ILE A 121 -11.27 5.39 4.01
CA ILE A 121 -12.07 6.55 3.63
C ILE A 121 -13.54 6.26 3.94
N LEU A 122 -14.07 6.93 4.96
CA LEU A 122 -15.48 6.83 5.34
C LEU A 122 -16.37 7.74 4.48
N SER A 123 -15.88 8.95 4.17
CA SER A 123 -16.52 9.88 3.25
C SER A 123 -15.51 10.81 2.61
N GLY A 124 -15.86 11.41 1.47
CA GLY A 124 -14.97 12.25 0.69
C GLY A 124 -14.03 11.46 -0.21
N SER A 125 -12.94 12.11 -0.63
CA SER A 125 -11.93 11.51 -1.51
C SER A 125 -10.53 12.00 -1.18
N VAL A 126 -9.53 11.15 -1.46
CA VAL A 126 -8.10 11.40 -1.21
C VAL A 126 -7.33 11.26 -2.52
N ARG A 127 -6.54 12.27 -2.85
CA ARG A 127 -5.62 12.26 -3.98
C ARG A 127 -4.28 11.69 -3.53
N ILE A 128 -3.80 10.70 -4.26
CA ILE A 128 -2.45 10.13 -4.15
C ILE A 128 -1.63 10.71 -5.28
N SER A 129 -0.49 11.32 -4.97
CA SER A 129 0.36 12.02 -5.95
C SER A 129 1.84 11.85 -5.61
N ARG A 130 2.68 12.07 -6.62
CA ARG A 130 4.15 12.12 -6.47
C ARG A 130 4.69 13.37 -7.12
N ASN A 131 5.76 13.91 -6.56
CA ASN A 131 6.50 14.96 -7.21
C ASN A 131 7.54 14.39 -8.17
N VAL A 132 7.32 14.58 -9.48
CA VAL A 132 8.22 14.09 -10.53
C VAL A 132 9.17 15.21 -10.90
N PRO A 133 10.51 15.03 -10.78
CA PRO A 133 11.48 16.04 -11.14
C PRO A 133 11.28 16.56 -12.58
N GLY A 134 11.15 17.87 -12.73
CA GLY A 134 10.93 18.53 -14.02
C GLY A 134 9.49 18.52 -14.55
N MET A 135 8.57 17.76 -13.94
CA MET A 135 7.16 17.72 -14.34
C MET A 135 6.22 18.26 -13.26
N GLY A 136 6.68 18.32 -12.00
CA GLY A 136 5.86 18.76 -10.88
C GLY A 136 5.05 17.65 -10.22
N GLU A 137 3.94 18.00 -9.58
CA GLU A 137 3.08 17.05 -8.89
C GLU A 137 2.19 16.28 -9.89
N GLU A 138 2.39 14.98 -9.97
CA GLU A 138 1.62 14.05 -10.80
C GLU A 138 0.65 13.22 -9.96
N ALA A 139 -0.64 13.28 -10.32
CA ALA A 139 -1.67 12.50 -9.65
C ALA A 139 -1.63 11.03 -10.12
N LEU A 140 -1.40 10.12 -9.18
CA LEU A 140 -1.41 8.68 -9.44
C LEU A 140 -2.83 8.09 -9.37
N ALA A 141 -3.61 8.53 -8.38
CA ALA A 141 -4.98 8.07 -8.17
C ALA A 141 -5.80 9.07 -7.35
N VAL A 142 -7.13 9.00 -7.49
CA VAL A 142 -8.09 9.59 -6.57
C VAL A 142 -8.92 8.46 -5.96
N LEU A 143 -8.74 8.27 -4.67
CA LEU A 143 -9.41 7.23 -3.89
C LEU A 143 -10.68 7.79 -3.26
N ARG A 144 -11.76 7.01 -3.26
CA ARG A 144 -13.09 7.43 -2.79
C ARG A 144 -13.51 6.66 -1.54
N ALA A 145 -14.60 7.09 -0.93
CA ALA A 145 -15.20 6.38 0.19
C ALA A 145 -15.38 4.88 -0.12
N GLY A 146 -15.15 4.03 0.90
CA GLY A 146 -15.13 2.57 0.77
C GLY A 146 -13.78 1.98 0.36
N THR A 147 -12.76 2.81 0.10
CA THR A 147 -11.39 2.38 -0.16
C THR A 147 -10.46 2.68 1.02
N TYR A 148 -9.21 2.23 0.90
CA TYR A 148 -8.18 2.43 1.92
C TYR A 148 -6.83 2.76 1.27
N PHE A 149 -5.92 3.34 2.04
CA PHE A 149 -4.58 3.71 1.60
C PHE A 149 -3.58 3.70 2.76
N GLY A 150 -2.29 3.76 2.43
CA GLY A 150 -1.21 3.70 3.40
C GLY A 150 -0.93 2.29 3.93
N GLU A 151 -1.54 1.27 3.32
CA GLU A 151 -1.43 -0.13 3.69
C GLU A 151 -0.04 -0.72 3.43
N MET A 152 0.70 -0.19 2.46
CA MET A 152 2.03 -0.72 2.12
C MET A 152 2.95 -0.68 3.33
N ALA A 153 2.93 0.38 4.08
CA ALA A 153 3.70 0.51 5.32
C ALA A 153 3.27 -0.44 6.45
N LEU A 154 2.14 -1.15 6.33
CA LEU A 154 1.77 -2.24 7.24
C LEU A 154 2.48 -3.55 6.88
N ILE A 155 2.74 -3.74 5.59
CA ILE A 155 3.27 -4.99 5.02
C ILE A 155 4.79 -4.96 5.03
N ASP A 156 5.36 -3.82 4.64
CA ASP A 156 6.79 -3.56 4.62
C ASP A 156 7.12 -2.35 5.51
N ASP A 157 8.37 -2.21 5.91
CA ASP A 157 8.83 -1.09 6.73
C ASP A 157 9.35 0.08 5.88
N PHE A 158 8.98 0.10 4.59
CA PHE A 158 9.40 1.17 3.69
C PHE A 158 8.67 2.49 3.99
N PRO A 159 9.30 3.62 3.72
CA PRO A 159 8.65 4.93 3.78
C PRO A 159 7.45 5.03 2.84
N ARG A 160 6.59 6.02 3.08
CA ARG A 160 5.43 6.31 2.22
C ARG A 160 5.86 6.47 0.76
N SER A 161 5.24 5.75 -0.14
CA SER A 161 5.59 5.72 -1.57
C SER A 161 5.07 6.91 -2.38
N ALA A 162 4.20 7.74 -1.79
CA ALA A 162 3.56 8.88 -2.43
C ALA A 162 2.98 9.83 -1.37
N ASP A 163 2.65 11.06 -1.79
CA ASP A 163 1.84 11.98 -0.99
C ASP A 163 0.38 11.52 -0.95
N ALA A 164 -0.28 11.72 0.19
CA ALA A 164 -1.73 11.60 0.31
C ALA A 164 -2.31 12.95 0.77
N ARG A 165 -3.25 13.47 0.00
CA ARG A 165 -3.89 14.76 0.25
C ARG A 165 -5.39 14.65 0.12
N ALA A 166 -6.14 15.22 1.06
CA ALA A 166 -7.59 15.33 0.96
C ALA A 166 -7.97 16.06 -0.32
N HIS A 167 -8.68 15.43 -1.24
CA HIS A 167 -9.14 16.07 -2.48
C HIS A 167 -10.35 16.95 -2.24
N GLU A 168 -11.20 16.53 -1.31
CA GLU A 168 -12.32 17.26 -0.74
C GLU A 168 -12.37 17.01 0.78
N ASP A 169 -13.28 17.64 1.51
CA ASP A 169 -13.43 17.35 2.94
C ASP A 169 -13.67 15.86 3.14
N CYS A 170 -12.83 15.21 3.93
CA CYS A 170 -12.92 13.78 4.12
C CYS A 170 -12.89 13.37 5.59
N ARG A 171 -13.61 12.29 5.86
CA ARG A 171 -13.59 11.57 7.13
C ARG A 171 -12.85 10.26 6.93
N LEU A 172 -11.83 10.04 7.73
CA LEU A 172 -10.96 8.86 7.68
C LEU A 172 -11.10 8.09 8.99
N PHE A 173 -11.21 6.78 8.90
CA PHE A 173 -11.00 5.90 10.04
C PHE A 173 -9.54 5.44 10.01
N VAL A 174 -8.82 5.71 11.08
CA VAL A 174 -7.37 5.56 11.15
C VAL A 174 -7.01 4.50 12.16
N ILE A 175 -6.24 3.51 11.73
CA ILE A 175 -5.77 2.42 12.58
C ILE A 175 -4.24 2.48 12.64
N ARG A 176 -3.64 2.40 13.83
CA ARG A 176 -2.20 2.31 13.98
C ARG A 176 -1.70 0.92 13.57
N LYS A 177 -0.54 0.89 12.93
CA LYS A 177 0.13 -0.36 12.50
C LYS A 177 0.28 -1.34 13.67
N GLU A 178 0.76 -0.86 14.80
CA GLU A 178 1.01 -1.69 15.99
C GLU A 178 -0.28 -2.33 16.50
N ASP A 179 -1.36 -1.56 16.68
CA ASP A 179 -2.63 -2.06 17.19
C ASP A 179 -3.23 -3.13 16.26
N LEU A 180 -3.13 -2.92 14.94
CA LEU A 180 -3.59 -3.91 13.97
C LEU A 180 -2.72 -5.16 13.98
N ALA A 181 -1.40 -5.00 14.06
CA ALA A 181 -0.46 -6.13 14.14
C ALA A 181 -0.71 -6.99 15.38
N ASP A 182 -0.93 -6.38 16.54
CA ASP A 182 -1.25 -7.08 17.79
C ASP A 182 -2.56 -7.87 17.67
N LEU A 183 -3.59 -7.27 17.07
CA LEU A 183 -4.85 -7.96 16.83
C LEU A 183 -4.66 -9.17 15.92
N LEU A 184 -3.91 -9.03 14.84
CA LEU A 184 -3.66 -10.10 13.86
C LEU A 184 -2.72 -11.20 14.41
N PHE A 185 -1.83 -10.85 15.34
CA PHE A 185 -1.00 -11.82 16.02
C PHE A 185 -1.83 -12.76 16.92
N VAL A 186 -2.83 -12.21 17.59
CA VAL A 186 -3.72 -12.96 18.49
C VAL A 186 -4.76 -13.79 17.71
N ASP A 187 -5.29 -13.23 16.62
CA ASP A 187 -6.37 -13.86 15.84
C ASP A 187 -5.89 -14.25 14.44
N ARG A 188 -5.49 -15.52 14.31
CA ARG A 188 -4.93 -16.07 13.08
C ARG A 188 -5.95 -16.21 11.95
N ASP A 189 -7.20 -16.47 12.28
CA ASP A 189 -8.27 -16.60 11.27
C ASP A 189 -8.59 -15.25 10.67
N LEU A 190 -8.70 -14.21 11.52
CA LEU A 190 -8.83 -12.84 11.06
C LEU A 190 -7.62 -12.39 10.22
N ALA A 191 -6.39 -12.74 10.65
CA ALA A 191 -5.18 -12.42 9.92
C ALA A 191 -5.18 -13.04 8.52
N TYR A 192 -5.60 -14.29 8.41
CA TYR A 192 -5.72 -15.01 7.13
C TYR A 192 -6.74 -14.34 6.20
N ASP A 193 -7.94 -14.05 6.69
CA ASP A 193 -8.99 -13.41 5.90
C ASP A 193 -8.57 -12.01 5.42
N LEU A 194 -7.92 -11.24 6.30
CA LEU A 194 -7.43 -9.91 5.98
C LEU A 194 -6.29 -9.96 4.95
N LEU A 195 -5.35 -10.89 5.11
CA LEU A 195 -4.26 -11.09 4.16
C LEU A 195 -4.78 -11.38 2.75
N TRP A 196 -5.76 -12.26 2.62
CA TRP A 196 -6.39 -12.55 1.33
C TRP A 196 -7.08 -11.33 0.72
N SER A 197 -7.70 -10.49 1.55
CA SER A 197 -8.31 -9.24 1.09
C SER A 197 -7.24 -8.25 0.57
N PHE A 198 -6.11 -8.12 1.26
CA PHE A 198 -4.96 -7.34 0.78
C PHE A 198 -4.43 -7.85 -0.55
N VAL A 199 -4.16 -9.16 -0.66
CA VAL A 199 -3.62 -9.78 -1.88
C VAL A 199 -4.54 -9.53 -3.07
N ARG A 200 -5.86 -9.68 -2.92
CA ARG A 200 -6.83 -9.41 -3.99
C ARG A 200 -6.80 -7.95 -4.43
N THR A 201 -6.75 -7.03 -3.48
CA THR A 201 -6.72 -5.59 -3.79
C THR A 201 -5.42 -5.19 -4.48
N LEU A 202 -4.27 -5.66 -3.99
CA LEU A 202 -2.97 -5.40 -4.63
C LEU A 202 -2.91 -5.98 -6.03
N SER A 203 -3.44 -7.19 -6.23
CA SER A 203 -3.55 -7.81 -7.56
C SER A 203 -4.42 -6.99 -8.52
N SER A 204 -5.52 -6.40 -8.03
CA SER A 204 -6.37 -5.51 -8.85
C SER A 204 -5.63 -4.23 -9.22
N ARG A 205 -5.01 -3.57 -8.25
CA ARG A 205 -4.23 -2.34 -8.47
C ARG A 205 -3.07 -2.55 -9.45
N LEU A 206 -2.38 -3.71 -9.35
CA LEU A 206 -1.32 -4.05 -10.28
C LEU A 206 -1.83 -4.21 -11.70
N ARG A 207 -2.95 -4.91 -11.91
CA ARG A 207 -3.57 -5.03 -13.24
C ARG A 207 -3.96 -3.68 -13.82
N GLU A 208 -4.62 -2.83 -13.03
CA GLU A 208 -5.00 -1.47 -13.45
C GLU A 208 -3.79 -0.63 -13.85
N THR A 209 -2.68 -0.77 -13.11
CA THR A 209 -1.42 -0.08 -13.42
C THR A 209 -0.80 -0.59 -14.71
N ASN A 210 -0.77 -1.91 -14.91
CA ASN A 210 -0.26 -2.51 -16.15
C ASN A 210 -1.10 -2.10 -17.37
N ASP A 211 -2.41 -2.02 -17.22
CA ASP A 211 -3.31 -1.58 -18.30
C ASP A 211 -3.03 -0.11 -18.68
N LYS A 212 -2.84 0.76 -17.68
CA LYS A 212 -2.45 2.16 -17.91
C LYS A 212 -1.10 2.28 -18.60
N MET A 213 -0.10 1.50 -18.17
CA MET A 213 1.23 1.49 -18.80
C MET A 213 1.15 1.01 -20.26
N THR A 214 0.39 -0.04 -20.52
CA THR A 214 0.18 -0.56 -21.87
C THR A 214 -0.49 0.48 -22.75
N PHE A 215 -1.51 1.17 -22.26
CA PHE A 215 -2.18 2.25 -22.98
C PHE A 215 -1.22 3.38 -23.35
N LEU A 216 -0.41 3.85 -22.38
CA LEU A 216 0.59 4.89 -22.62
C LEU A 216 1.66 4.45 -23.64
N ALA A 217 2.13 3.20 -23.55
CA ALA A 217 3.13 2.67 -24.48
C ALA A 217 2.59 2.59 -25.93
N VAL A 218 1.31 2.34 -26.11
CA VAL A 218 0.66 2.33 -27.43
C VAL A 218 0.44 3.74 -27.95
N THR A 219 0.00 4.66 -27.07
CA THR A 219 -0.30 6.05 -27.45
C THR A 219 0.95 6.86 -27.82
N ASN A 220 2.10 6.56 -27.22
CA ASN A 220 3.39 7.21 -27.52
C ASN A 220 4.06 6.70 -28.81
N ARG A 221 3.45 5.76 -29.54
CA ARG A 221 3.97 5.26 -30.83
C ARG A 221 3.41 5.98 -32.05
N PHE A 222 2.52 6.92 -31.85
CA PHE A 222 1.95 7.79 -32.88
C PHE A 222 2.28 9.25 -32.58
#